data_cf5da1be7b16a436c2ef450315f145ca
#
_entry.id   cf5da1be7b16a436c2ef450315f145ca
#
_cell.length_a   1.000
_cell.length_b   1.000
_cell.length_c   1.000
_cell.angle_alpha   90.00
_cell.angle_beta   90.00
_cell.angle_gamma   90.00
#
_symmetry.space_group_name_H-M   'P 1'
#
loop_
_entity.id
_entity.type
_entity.pdbx_description
1 polymer ?
#
loop_
_entity_poly.entity_id
_entity_poly.type
_entity_poly.pdbx_seq_one_letter_code
_entity_poly.pdbx_strand_id
1 'polypeptide(L)'
;MGKIYGYCRVSTKGQLENNSLQQQEEEIKSRYEECTIFREAYTGTKTDRPIFNKMLLKLKNGDTLVVTKLDRLARNTIEGIEIIQELFQKGIAVHVLNVGLLENTTMGKFFITTLLAVAEMERNTIIERTQAGKAIAKTKPGFKEGRPKKYTKEQIDHALNLLESNSYSYVERITGISKSTLIRSIKKKKIK
;
A
#
# COMPACT_ATOMS: atom_id res chain seq x y z
N MET A 1 27.22 -8.17 -21.30
CA MET A 1 26.23 -8.76 -20.38
C MET A 1 25.51 -7.63 -19.66
N GLY A 2 24.17 -7.72 -19.52
CA GLY A 2 23.41 -6.78 -18.70
C GLY A 2 23.78 -6.90 -17.23
N LYS A 3 23.55 -5.81 -16.48
CA LYS A 3 23.78 -5.78 -15.02
C LYS A 3 22.59 -6.37 -14.27
N ILE A 4 22.85 -6.90 -13.10
CA ILE A 4 21.83 -7.48 -12.22
C ILE A 4 21.62 -6.57 -11.02
N TYR A 5 20.37 -6.19 -10.76
CA TYR A 5 19.96 -5.31 -9.68
C TYR A 5 18.98 -6.03 -8.79
N GLY A 6 19.32 -6.18 -7.53
CA GLY A 6 18.43 -6.77 -6.51
C GLY A 6 17.69 -5.68 -5.75
N TYR A 7 16.38 -5.85 -5.54
CA TYR A 7 15.57 -4.95 -4.74
C TYR A 7 14.96 -5.67 -3.55
N CYS A 8 15.27 -5.16 -2.36
CA CYS A 8 14.81 -5.68 -1.07
C CYS A 8 13.97 -4.63 -0.36
N ARG A 9 12.79 -5.02 0.16
CA ARG A 9 11.86 -4.10 0.80
C ARG A 9 11.25 -4.67 2.09
N VAL A 10 11.09 -3.81 3.10
CA VAL A 10 10.32 -4.09 4.32
C VAL A 10 9.32 -2.99 4.62
N SER A 11 8.24 -3.31 5.35
CA SER A 11 7.11 -2.40 5.59
C SER A 11 7.26 -1.49 6.80
N THR A 12 8.15 -1.77 7.76
CA THR A 12 8.34 -1.00 8.99
C THR A 12 9.78 -1.03 9.47
N LYS A 13 10.18 0.00 10.25
CA LYS A 13 11.51 0.06 10.89
C LYS A 13 11.78 -1.15 11.80
N GLY A 14 10.77 -1.70 12.49
CA GLY A 14 10.92 -2.89 13.34
C GLY A 14 11.24 -4.18 12.57
N GLN A 15 10.95 -4.24 11.28
CA GLN A 15 11.36 -5.36 10.41
C GLN A 15 12.79 -5.21 9.86
N LEU A 16 13.41 -4.03 10.01
CA LEU A 16 14.85 -3.82 9.77
C LEU A 16 15.69 -4.59 10.80
N GLU A 17 15.22 -4.66 12.05
CA GLU A 17 15.90 -5.35 13.15
C GLU A 17 15.71 -6.88 13.10
N ASN A 18 14.74 -7.39 12.35
CA ASN A 18 14.37 -8.81 12.27
C ASN A 18 14.93 -9.53 11.04
N ASN A 19 16.15 -9.26 10.62
CA ASN A 19 16.86 -9.97 9.53
C ASN A 19 16.12 -10.08 8.16
N SER A 20 14.92 -9.52 8.03
CA SER A 20 14.09 -9.70 6.83
C SER A 20 14.68 -9.07 5.56
N LEU A 21 15.40 -7.93 5.67
CA LEU A 21 16.14 -7.37 4.53
C LEU A 21 17.38 -8.18 4.23
N GLN A 22 18.09 -8.62 5.26
CA GLN A 22 19.29 -9.43 5.13
C GLN A 22 18.97 -10.78 4.47
N GLN A 23 17.90 -11.44 4.91
CA GLN A 23 17.45 -12.70 4.30
C GLN A 23 17.11 -12.54 2.81
N GLN A 24 16.41 -11.45 2.43
CA GLN A 24 16.13 -11.16 1.01
C GLN A 24 17.42 -10.96 0.22
N GLU A 25 18.38 -10.25 0.77
CA GLU A 25 19.67 -10.02 0.13
C GLU A 25 20.46 -11.31 -0.03
N GLU A 26 20.56 -12.13 1.01
CA GLU A 26 21.23 -13.44 0.99
C GLU A 26 20.59 -14.38 -0.06
N GLU A 27 19.25 -14.40 -0.13
CA GLU A 27 18.51 -15.19 -1.11
C GLU A 27 18.81 -14.70 -2.56
N ILE A 28 18.88 -13.38 -2.79
CA ILE A 28 19.24 -12.85 -4.10
C ILE A 28 20.70 -13.15 -4.42
N LYS A 29 21.62 -12.92 -3.49
CA LYS A 29 23.07 -13.12 -3.71
C LYS A 29 23.44 -14.58 -3.89
N SER A 30 22.71 -15.51 -3.28
CA SER A 30 22.93 -16.94 -3.49
C SER A 30 22.74 -17.38 -4.95
N ARG A 31 21.93 -16.63 -5.72
CA ARG A 31 21.73 -16.86 -7.17
C ARG A 31 22.52 -15.89 -8.06
N TYR A 32 22.81 -14.71 -7.55
CA TYR A 32 23.45 -13.61 -8.30
C TYR A 32 24.50 -12.93 -7.41
N GLU A 33 25.67 -13.53 -7.32
CA GLU A 33 26.75 -13.10 -6.42
C GLU A 33 27.16 -11.63 -6.66
N GLU A 34 27.27 -11.20 -7.93
CA GLU A 34 27.69 -9.85 -8.32
C GLU A 34 26.53 -8.85 -8.49
N CYS A 35 25.37 -9.09 -7.86
CA CYS A 35 24.25 -8.17 -8.04
C CYS A 35 24.38 -6.89 -7.18
N THR A 36 23.93 -5.76 -7.74
CA THR A 36 23.84 -4.49 -7.00
C THR A 36 22.54 -4.45 -6.22
N ILE A 37 22.60 -4.46 -4.88
CA ILE A 37 21.42 -4.48 -4.00
C ILE A 37 20.93 -3.07 -3.67
N PHE A 38 19.62 -2.85 -3.79
CA PHE A 38 18.89 -1.69 -3.33
C PHE A 38 17.97 -2.07 -2.18
N ARG A 39 18.11 -1.40 -1.03
CA ARG A 39 17.34 -1.69 0.20
C ARG A 39 16.41 -0.53 0.49
N GLU A 40 15.14 -0.81 0.71
CA GLU A 40 14.13 0.19 1.04
C GLU A 40 13.33 -0.21 2.29
N ALA A 41 13.32 0.69 3.29
CA ALA A 41 12.41 0.61 4.41
C ALA A 41 11.21 1.51 4.13
N TYR A 42 10.05 0.93 3.89
CA TYR A 42 8.86 1.63 3.45
C TYR A 42 7.75 1.56 4.51
N THR A 43 7.30 2.71 5.02
CA THR A 43 6.11 2.78 5.87
C THR A 43 4.88 2.92 4.99
N GLY A 44 3.95 1.97 5.07
CA GLY A 44 2.79 1.83 4.16
C GLY A 44 1.85 3.03 4.00
N THR A 45 2.11 4.13 4.71
CA THR A 45 1.36 5.39 4.62
C THR A 45 1.93 6.39 3.60
N LYS A 46 3.19 6.24 3.17
CA LYS A 46 3.79 7.14 2.18
C LYS A 46 3.86 6.45 0.81
N THR A 47 3.44 7.16 -0.24
CA THR A 47 3.42 6.66 -1.62
C THR A 47 4.81 6.73 -2.29
N ASP A 48 5.73 7.46 -1.68
CA ASP A 48 7.04 7.73 -2.25
C ASP A 48 8.03 6.59 -1.96
N ARG A 49 8.65 6.06 -3.03
CA ARG A 49 9.64 4.97 -3.02
C ARG A 49 10.95 5.47 -3.62
N PRO A 50 11.68 6.34 -2.92
CA PRO A 50 12.85 7.02 -3.50
C PRO A 50 13.96 6.06 -3.93
N ILE A 51 14.19 4.97 -3.19
CA ILE A 51 15.23 3.99 -3.53
C ILE A 51 14.81 3.17 -4.76
N PHE A 52 13.54 2.75 -4.83
CA PHE A 52 13.00 2.08 -6.00
C PHE A 52 13.09 2.94 -7.25
N ASN A 53 12.63 4.19 -7.17
CA ASN A 53 12.69 5.13 -8.28
C ASN A 53 14.13 5.40 -8.73
N LYS A 54 15.07 5.56 -7.78
CA LYS A 54 16.50 5.69 -8.09
C LYS A 54 17.06 4.45 -8.79
N MET A 55 16.60 3.26 -8.42
CA MET A 55 16.99 2.02 -9.09
C MET A 55 16.44 1.98 -10.51
N LEU A 56 15.15 2.28 -10.71
CA LEU A 56 14.53 2.30 -12.04
C LEU A 56 15.23 3.23 -13.04
N LEU A 57 15.77 4.36 -12.56
CA LEU A 57 16.55 5.29 -13.37
C LEU A 57 17.92 4.74 -13.79
N LYS A 58 18.46 3.74 -13.08
CA LYS A 58 19.74 3.11 -13.38
C LYS A 58 19.62 1.94 -14.34
N LEU A 59 18.47 1.30 -14.38
CA LEU A 59 18.20 0.14 -15.22
C LEU A 59 18.25 0.52 -16.71
N LYS A 60 18.91 -0.31 -17.50
CA LYS A 60 19.06 -0.15 -18.95
C LYS A 60 18.59 -1.40 -19.68
N ASN A 61 18.40 -1.27 -20.99
CA ASN A 61 18.10 -2.42 -21.84
C ASN A 61 19.15 -3.53 -21.66
N GLY A 62 18.67 -4.75 -21.49
CA GLY A 62 19.48 -5.95 -21.22
C GLY A 62 19.80 -6.20 -19.75
N ASP A 63 19.44 -5.28 -18.85
CA ASP A 63 19.59 -5.49 -17.41
C ASP A 63 18.49 -6.42 -16.83
N THR A 64 18.74 -6.96 -15.65
CA THR A 64 17.78 -7.81 -14.93
C THR A 64 17.51 -7.23 -13.54
N LEU A 65 16.22 -7.02 -13.23
CA LEU A 65 15.74 -6.72 -11.87
C LEU A 65 15.41 -8.02 -11.15
N VAL A 66 15.93 -8.20 -9.95
CA VAL A 66 15.68 -9.39 -9.11
C VAL A 66 14.97 -9.00 -7.83
N VAL A 67 13.90 -9.71 -7.51
CA VAL A 67 13.17 -9.60 -6.23
C VAL A 67 12.86 -11.00 -5.70
N THR A 68 12.79 -11.17 -4.39
CA THR A 68 12.48 -12.48 -3.80
C THR A 68 11.04 -12.90 -4.07
N LYS A 69 10.10 -11.95 -4.01
CA LYS A 69 8.67 -12.16 -4.24
C LYS A 69 8.04 -10.95 -4.93
N LEU A 70 6.92 -11.15 -5.61
CA LEU A 70 6.19 -10.08 -6.32
C LEU A 70 5.71 -8.97 -5.38
N ASP A 71 5.32 -9.30 -4.14
CA ASP A 71 4.91 -8.34 -3.12
C ASP A 71 6.04 -7.41 -2.63
N ARG A 72 7.30 -7.71 -2.97
CA ARG A 72 8.44 -6.80 -2.76
C ARG A 72 8.47 -5.73 -3.83
N LEU A 73 8.10 -6.08 -5.06
CA LEU A 73 8.08 -5.15 -6.19
C LEU A 73 6.98 -4.10 -6.06
N ALA A 74 5.78 -4.49 -5.60
CA ALA A 74 4.61 -3.64 -5.53
C ALA A 74 3.78 -3.87 -4.24
N ARG A 75 2.68 -3.13 -4.06
CA ARG A 75 1.76 -3.27 -2.93
C ARG A 75 0.66 -4.29 -3.19
N ASN A 76 0.34 -4.49 -4.43
CA ASN A 76 -0.64 -5.44 -4.89
C ASN A 76 -0.17 -6.05 -6.21
N THR A 77 -0.80 -7.15 -6.60
CA THR A 77 -0.41 -7.92 -7.78
C THR A 77 -0.56 -7.11 -9.06
N ILE A 78 -1.62 -6.30 -9.19
CA ILE A 78 -1.89 -5.49 -10.39
C ILE A 78 -0.77 -4.48 -10.60
N GLU A 79 -0.43 -3.67 -9.58
CA GLU A 79 0.68 -2.71 -9.64
C GLU A 79 2.01 -3.41 -9.97
N GLY A 80 2.24 -4.61 -9.41
CA GLY A 80 3.46 -5.40 -9.70
C GLY A 80 3.56 -5.81 -11.16
N ILE A 81 2.45 -6.21 -11.74
CA ILE A 81 2.37 -6.60 -13.15
C ILE A 81 2.56 -5.39 -14.07
N GLU A 82 1.95 -4.26 -13.77
CA GLU A 82 2.13 -2.99 -14.51
C GLU A 82 3.61 -2.59 -14.54
N ILE A 83 4.28 -2.63 -13.39
CA ILE A 83 5.73 -2.35 -13.30
C ILE A 83 6.53 -3.33 -14.18
N ILE A 84 6.21 -4.63 -14.16
CA ILE A 84 6.90 -5.62 -14.99
C ILE A 84 6.68 -5.33 -16.47
N GLN A 85 5.46 -4.96 -16.88
CA GLN A 85 5.17 -4.60 -18.27
C GLN A 85 5.96 -3.37 -18.73
N GLU A 86 6.07 -2.34 -17.88
CA GLU A 86 6.91 -1.17 -18.16
C GLU A 86 8.39 -1.54 -18.30
N LEU A 87 8.90 -2.43 -17.45
CA LEU A 87 10.28 -2.91 -17.54
C LEU A 87 10.50 -3.71 -18.82
N PHE A 88 9.55 -4.53 -19.23
CA PHE A 88 9.62 -5.25 -20.52
C PHE A 88 9.69 -4.31 -21.72
N GLN A 89 8.93 -3.20 -21.71
CA GLN A 89 8.99 -2.19 -22.77
C GLN A 89 10.38 -1.54 -22.86
N LYS A 90 11.10 -1.47 -21.74
CA LYS A 90 12.49 -0.96 -21.67
C LYS A 90 13.53 -2.03 -21.96
N GLY A 91 13.12 -3.26 -22.30
CA GLY A 91 14.02 -4.39 -22.54
C GLY A 91 14.73 -4.90 -21.28
N ILE A 92 14.10 -4.74 -20.11
CA ILE A 92 14.62 -5.18 -18.83
C ILE A 92 13.89 -6.46 -18.43
N ALA A 93 14.65 -7.51 -18.08
CA ALA A 93 14.10 -8.75 -17.54
C ALA A 93 13.79 -8.60 -16.04
N VAL A 94 12.80 -9.35 -15.54
CA VAL A 94 12.46 -9.37 -14.10
C VAL A 94 12.52 -10.80 -13.59
N HIS A 95 13.37 -11.06 -12.61
CA HIS A 95 13.42 -12.34 -11.93
C HIS A 95 12.75 -12.23 -10.56
N VAL A 96 11.60 -12.86 -10.43
CA VAL A 96 10.90 -13.04 -9.16
C VAL A 96 11.26 -14.42 -8.65
N LEU A 97 12.08 -14.53 -7.60
CA LEU A 97 12.74 -15.80 -7.23
C LEU A 97 11.77 -16.96 -6.95
N ASN A 98 10.59 -16.67 -6.43
CA ASN A 98 9.55 -17.68 -6.18
C ASN A 98 8.63 -17.97 -7.38
N VAL A 99 8.82 -17.27 -8.51
CA VAL A 99 8.02 -17.43 -9.73
C VAL A 99 8.89 -17.90 -10.89
N GLY A 100 10.01 -17.22 -11.11
CA GLY A 100 10.96 -17.46 -12.19
C GLY A 100 11.39 -16.20 -12.92
N LEU A 101 12.22 -16.39 -13.95
CA LEU A 101 12.67 -15.31 -14.82
C LEU A 101 11.56 -14.95 -15.82
N LEU A 102 11.19 -13.70 -15.82
CA LEU A 102 10.17 -13.10 -16.67
C LEU A 102 10.86 -12.18 -17.68
N GLU A 103 10.66 -12.46 -18.95
CA GLU A 103 11.26 -11.71 -20.05
C GLU A 103 10.20 -11.27 -21.04
N ASN A 104 10.54 -10.31 -21.90
CA ASN A 104 9.67 -9.80 -22.96
C ASN A 104 9.52 -10.78 -24.13
N THR A 105 9.15 -12.01 -23.82
CA THR A 105 8.83 -13.08 -24.77
C THR A 105 7.33 -13.27 -24.87
N THR A 106 6.85 -13.99 -25.90
CA THR A 106 5.44 -14.36 -26.02
C THR A 106 4.96 -15.12 -24.78
N MET A 107 5.76 -16.06 -24.26
CA MET A 107 5.45 -16.83 -23.07
C MET A 107 5.43 -15.95 -21.80
N GLY A 108 6.42 -15.04 -21.64
CA GLY A 108 6.45 -14.09 -20.52
C GLY A 108 5.24 -13.15 -20.51
N LYS A 109 4.83 -12.64 -21.66
CA LYS A 109 3.61 -11.83 -21.81
C LYS A 109 2.34 -12.63 -21.47
N PHE A 110 2.23 -13.84 -21.97
CA PHE A 110 1.14 -14.74 -21.64
C PHE A 110 1.02 -14.98 -20.14
N PHE A 111 2.16 -15.29 -19.50
CA PHE A 111 2.21 -15.53 -18.05
C PHE A 111 1.77 -14.30 -17.24
N ILE A 112 2.30 -13.13 -17.58
CA ILE A 112 1.93 -11.86 -16.92
C ILE A 112 0.44 -11.53 -17.12
N THR A 113 -0.09 -11.73 -18.33
CA THR A 113 -1.52 -11.52 -18.61
C THR A 113 -2.41 -12.46 -17.80
N THR A 114 -2.00 -13.71 -17.67
CA THR A 114 -2.72 -14.70 -16.84
C THR A 114 -2.71 -14.31 -15.37
N LEU A 115 -1.58 -13.91 -14.82
CA LEU A 115 -1.48 -13.42 -13.44
C LEU A 115 -2.34 -12.19 -13.20
N LEU A 116 -2.40 -11.27 -14.16
CA LEU A 116 -3.26 -10.08 -14.08
C LEU A 116 -4.74 -10.49 -14.02
N ALA A 117 -5.17 -11.37 -14.91
CA ALA A 117 -6.55 -11.86 -14.92
C ALA A 117 -6.94 -12.54 -13.59
N VAL A 118 -6.05 -13.36 -13.02
CA VAL A 118 -6.27 -13.98 -11.70
C VAL A 118 -6.38 -12.93 -10.60
N ALA A 119 -5.49 -11.94 -10.58
CA ALA A 119 -5.51 -10.87 -9.58
C ALA A 119 -6.79 -10.01 -9.66
N GLU A 120 -7.26 -9.72 -10.85
CA GLU A 120 -8.53 -9.01 -11.08
C GLU A 120 -9.74 -9.86 -10.63
N MET A 121 -9.74 -11.14 -10.92
CA MET A 121 -10.78 -12.07 -10.46
C MET A 121 -10.84 -12.12 -8.92
N GLU A 122 -9.70 -12.24 -8.25
CA GLU A 122 -9.63 -12.23 -6.78
C GLU A 122 -10.16 -10.92 -6.21
N ARG A 123 -9.77 -9.78 -6.78
CA ARG A 123 -10.26 -8.46 -6.37
C ARG A 123 -11.78 -8.35 -6.51
N ASN A 124 -12.32 -8.77 -7.65
CA ASN A 124 -13.76 -8.74 -7.90
C ASN A 124 -14.52 -9.64 -6.92
N THR A 125 -14.03 -10.84 -6.66
CA THR A 125 -14.59 -11.76 -5.68
C THR A 125 -14.63 -11.15 -4.26
N ILE A 126 -13.57 -10.44 -3.85
CA ILE A 126 -13.54 -9.74 -2.55
C ILE A 126 -14.58 -8.62 -2.50
N ILE A 127 -14.71 -7.85 -3.59
CA ILE A 127 -15.70 -6.76 -3.70
C ILE A 127 -17.12 -7.33 -3.59
N GLU A 128 -17.43 -8.38 -4.35
CA GLU A 128 -18.74 -9.05 -4.35
C GLU A 128 -19.10 -9.58 -2.96
N ARG A 129 -18.18 -10.31 -2.31
CA ARG A 129 -18.38 -10.81 -0.93
C ARG A 129 -18.61 -9.68 0.05
N THR A 130 -17.86 -8.60 -0.08
CA THR A 130 -18.00 -7.42 0.78
C THR A 130 -19.34 -6.74 0.58
N GLN A 131 -19.80 -6.58 -0.66
CA GLN A 131 -21.10 -5.99 -0.98
C GLN A 131 -22.25 -6.88 -0.50
N ALA A 132 -22.17 -8.19 -0.72
CA ALA A 132 -23.16 -9.16 -0.22
C ALA A 132 -23.24 -9.11 1.32
N GLY A 133 -22.10 -9.10 2.02
CA GLY A 133 -22.04 -8.96 3.47
C GLY A 133 -22.64 -7.65 3.96
N LYS A 134 -22.38 -6.53 3.27
CA LYS A 134 -23.01 -5.23 3.57
C LYS A 134 -24.53 -5.24 3.33
N ALA A 135 -24.99 -5.87 2.26
CA ALA A 135 -26.42 -6.00 2.00
C ALA A 135 -27.15 -6.74 3.13
N ILE A 136 -26.59 -7.87 3.56
CA ILE A 136 -27.11 -8.63 4.74
C ILE A 136 -27.02 -7.79 6.03
N ALA A 137 -25.92 -7.06 6.24
CA ALA A 137 -25.79 -6.22 7.44
C ALA A 137 -26.83 -5.10 7.48
N LYS A 138 -27.19 -4.51 6.35
CA LYS A 138 -28.21 -3.44 6.23
C LYS A 138 -29.63 -3.92 6.59
N THR A 139 -29.93 -5.21 6.50
CA THR A 139 -31.23 -5.77 6.93
C THR A 139 -31.34 -5.91 8.45
N LYS A 140 -30.23 -5.82 9.20
CA LYS A 140 -30.24 -5.96 10.64
C LYS A 140 -30.68 -4.66 11.33
N PRO A 141 -31.59 -4.71 12.34
CA PRO A 141 -32.00 -3.53 13.09
C PRO A 141 -30.79 -2.85 13.73
N GLY A 142 -30.72 -1.52 13.64
CA GLY A 142 -29.66 -0.72 14.27
C GLY A 142 -28.32 -0.69 13.51
N PHE A 143 -28.18 -1.37 12.37
CA PHE A 143 -26.98 -1.29 11.57
C PHE A 143 -26.74 0.13 11.03
N LYS A 144 -25.52 0.65 11.22
CA LYS A 144 -25.04 1.91 10.66
C LYS A 144 -23.72 1.68 9.95
N GLU A 145 -23.65 2.03 8.69
CA GLU A 145 -22.42 1.92 7.90
C GLU A 145 -21.42 3.01 8.32
N GLY A 146 -20.15 2.66 8.38
CA GLY A 146 -19.04 3.55 8.71
C GLY A 146 -18.56 3.45 10.16
N ARG A 147 -17.63 4.35 10.51
CA ARG A 147 -17.06 4.39 11.86
C ARG A 147 -18.12 4.90 12.86
N PRO A 148 -18.35 4.21 13.98
CA PRO A 148 -19.24 4.70 15.04
C PRO A 148 -18.85 6.12 15.48
N LYS A 149 -19.87 6.94 15.77
CA LYS A 149 -19.62 8.29 16.30
C LYS A 149 -18.98 8.17 17.68
N LYS A 150 -17.82 8.82 17.87
CA LYS A 150 -17.08 8.80 19.13
C LYS A 150 -17.81 9.57 20.24
N TYR A 151 -18.61 10.58 19.86
CA TYR A 151 -19.33 11.46 20.78
C TYR A 151 -20.81 11.49 20.41
N THR A 152 -21.68 11.58 21.41
CA THR A 152 -23.12 11.74 21.22
C THR A 152 -23.44 13.17 20.74
N LYS A 153 -24.69 13.38 20.29
CA LYS A 153 -25.14 14.71 19.87
C LYS A 153 -25.11 15.69 21.04
N GLU A 154 -25.57 15.23 22.21
CA GLU A 154 -25.63 16.00 23.47
C GLU A 154 -24.22 16.45 23.90
N GLN A 155 -23.23 15.54 23.82
CA GLN A 155 -21.83 15.87 24.15
C GLN A 155 -21.27 16.94 23.22
N ILE A 156 -21.59 16.87 21.92
CA ILE A 156 -21.15 17.87 20.96
C ILE A 156 -21.85 19.20 21.20
N ASP A 157 -23.16 19.20 21.42
CA ASP A 157 -23.94 20.44 21.67
C ASP A 157 -23.47 21.12 22.98
N HIS A 158 -23.21 20.35 24.05
CA HIS A 158 -22.60 20.89 25.26
C HIS A 158 -21.26 21.54 25.01
N ALA A 159 -20.38 20.88 24.26
CA ALA A 159 -19.06 21.43 23.91
C ALA A 159 -19.15 22.67 23.02
N LEU A 160 -20.15 22.76 22.14
CA LEU A 160 -20.39 23.96 21.32
C LEU A 160 -20.89 25.14 22.15
N ASN A 161 -21.77 24.91 23.15
CA ASN A 161 -22.21 25.95 24.09
C ASN A 161 -21.02 26.50 24.89
N LEU A 162 -20.10 25.65 25.34
CA LEU A 162 -18.89 26.09 26.04
C LEU A 162 -17.99 26.98 25.16
N LEU A 163 -18.02 26.81 23.82
CA LEU A 163 -17.26 27.67 22.91
C LEU A 163 -17.77 29.11 22.80
N GLU A 164 -19.00 29.41 23.25
CA GLU A 164 -19.54 30.77 23.25
C GLU A 164 -18.76 31.70 24.20
N SER A 165 -18.19 31.15 25.25
CA SER A 165 -17.44 31.91 26.27
C SER A 165 -15.99 31.42 26.49
N ASN A 166 -15.53 30.41 25.78
CA ASN A 166 -14.22 29.79 25.98
C ASN A 166 -13.47 29.54 24.68
N SER A 167 -12.12 29.44 24.77
CA SER A 167 -11.27 29.09 23.63
C SER A 167 -11.38 27.61 23.23
N TYR A 168 -11.11 27.29 21.96
CA TYR A 168 -11.07 25.89 21.48
C TYR A 168 -10.13 24.98 22.30
N SER A 169 -8.98 25.50 22.70
CA SER A 169 -8.00 24.73 23.50
C SER A 169 -8.52 24.41 24.90
N TYR A 170 -9.28 25.34 25.50
CA TYR A 170 -9.92 25.13 26.79
C TYR A 170 -11.02 24.06 26.71
N VAL A 171 -11.92 24.18 25.72
CA VAL A 171 -13.02 23.24 25.51
C VAL A 171 -12.49 21.85 25.15
N GLU A 172 -11.46 21.73 24.30
CA GLU A 172 -10.80 20.45 24.00
C GLU A 172 -10.25 19.78 25.26
N ARG A 173 -9.60 20.54 26.14
CA ARG A 173 -9.03 20.03 27.40
C ARG A 173 -10.12 19.49 28.35
N ILE A 174 -11.26 20.17 28.46
CA ILE A 174 -12.35 19.78 29.38
C ILE A 174 -13.19 18.65 28.82
N THR A 175 -13.54 18.72 27.53
CA THR A 175 -14.50 17.78 26.94
C THR A 175 -13.85 16.56 26.27
N GLY A 176 -12.53 16.61 26.01
CA GLY A 176 -11.79 15.60 25.24
C GLY A 176 -12.16 15.60 23.75
N ILE A 177 -12.96 16.56 23.28
CA ILE A 177 -13.40 16.68 21.88
C ILE A 177 -12.41 17.56 21.14
N SER A 178 -11.70 17.00 20.16
CA SER A 178 -10.65 17.72 19.43
C SER A 178 -11.18 18.96 18.72
N LYS A 179 -10.35 20.01 18.67
CA LYS A 179 -10.62 21.27 17.94
C LYS A 179 -11.12 21.03 16.52
N SER A 180 -10.55 20.07 15.78
CA SER A 180 -10.97 19.72 14.44
C SER A 180 -12.40 19.16 14.37
N THR A 181 -12.82 18.41 15.40
CA THR A 181 -14.19 17.89 15.53
C THR A 181 -15.17 19.03 15.83
N LEU A 182 -14.82 19.93 16.73
CA LEU A 182 -15.64 21.12 17.08
C LEU A 182 -15.86 22.01 15.86
N ILE A 183 -14.81 22.37 15.12
CA ILE A 183 -14.90 23.18 13.89
C ILE A 183 -15.81 22.51 12.85
N ARG A 184 -15.66 21.20 12.66
CA ARG A 184 -16.49 20.43 11.71
C ARG A 184 -17.96 20.39 12.12
N SER A 185 -18.24 20.35 13.43
CA SER A 185 -19.59 20.36 13.97
C SER A 185 -20.28 21.72 13.82
N ILE A 186 -19.54 22.82 14.02
CA ILE A 186 -20.04 24.19 13.76
C ILE A 186 -20.40 24.36 12.27
N LYS A 187 -19.50 23.94 11.35
CA LYS A 187 -19.78 24.01 9.92
C LYS A 187 -21.05 23.25 9.52
N LYS A 188 -21.28 22.07 10.12
CA LYS A 188 -22.51 21.29 9.88
C LYS A 188 -23.78 21.95 10.43
N LYS A 189 -23.67 22.70 11.53
CA LYS A 189 -24.80 23.44 12.11
C LYS A 189 -25.18 24.69 11.30
N LYS A 190 -24.20 25.32 10.63
CA LYS A 190 -24.42 26.51 9.76
C LYS A 190 -24.99 26.19 8.38
N ILE A 191 -24.96 24.94 7.95
CA ILE A 191 -25.44 24.47 6.63
C ILE A 191 -26.87 23.90 6.72
N LYS A 192 -27.44 23.78 7.91
CA LYS A 192 -28.84 23.42 8.16
C LYS A 192 -29.63 24.66 8.52
#